data_44ea0880142ab575ab6e024a26d84bf5
#
_entry.id   44ea0880142ab575ab6e024a26d84bf5
#
_cell.length_a   1.000
_cell.length_b   1.000
_cell.length_c   1.000
_cell.angle_alpha   90.00
_cell.angle_beta   90.00
_cell.angle_gamma   90.00
#
_symmetry.space_group_name_H-M   'P 1'
#
loop_
_entity.id
_entity.type
_entity.pdbx_description
1 polymer ?
#
loop_
_entity_poly.entity_id
_entity_poly.type
_entity_poly.pdbx_seq_one_letter_code
_entity_poly.pdbx_strand_id
1 'polypeptide(L)'
;MPVLADARTSITRSFRFETDMLRVLEEEAEHMGISVNALVGIVLRRYAEFTRYMSKIDMIVINREVLASLLEQLGEEDLYRMGLKLGETVLSDTIIFWKKEMTEQAVMEYIEKIICRYGHLGTYDEKRMPGGGMAIVVRHRLGKNGSRFLEGYLHAGLKIALGIDAAFEVTDSSIKCELPARS
;
A
#
# COMPACT_ATOMS: atom_id res chain seq x y z
N MET A 1 7.34 12.97 28.79
CA MET A 1 7.59 14.22 28.03
C MET A 1 6.75 14.13 26.75
N PRO A 2 5.91 15.14 26.42
CA PRO A 2 5.15 15.10 25.19
C PRO A 2 6.13 15.23 24.00
N VAL A 3 6.07 14.28 23.08
CA VAL A 3 6.72 14.35 21.78
C VAL A 3 6.09 15.54 21.05
N LEU A 4 6.85 16.60 20.85
CA LEU A 4 6.45 17.73 20.02
C LEU A 4 6.16 17.20 18.63
N ALA A 5 4.90 17.25 18.22
CA ALA A 5 4.51 17.01 16.84
C ALA A 5 5.34 17.96 15.96
N ASP A 6 6.09 17.37 15.04
CA ASP A 6 6.91 18.09 14.08
C ASP A 6 6.00 19.08 13.34
N ALA A 7 6.12 20.37 13.67
CA ALA A 7 5.31 21.43 13.07
C ALA A 7 5.70 21.48 11.58
N ARG A 8 4.86 20.88 10.72
CA ARG A 8 5.05 20.93 9.27
C ARG A 8 5.04 22.38 8.84
N THR A 9 6.22 22.95 8.62
CA THR A 9 6.37 24.30 8.05
C THR A 9 5.74 24.31 6.68
N SER A 10 4.72 25.14 6.47
CA SER A 10 4.11 25.34 5.17
C SER A 10 4.81 26.47 4.42
N ILE A 11 5.06 26.28 3.13
CA ILE A 11 5.63 27.30 2.25
C ILE A 11 4.62 27.55 1.13
N THR A 12 4.27 28.83 0.94
CA THR A 12 3.38 29.19 -0.18
C THR A 12 4.16 29.23 -1.48
N ARG A 13 3.59 28.60 -2.54
CA ARG A 13 4.05 28.68 -3.92
C ARG A 13 2.87 28.95 -4.82
N SER A 14 3.08 29.75 -5.87
CA SER A 14 2.06 30.04 -6.89
C SER A 14 2.36 29.23 -8.14
N PHE A 15 1.32 28.69 -8.75
CA PHE A 15 1.36 27.97 -10.01
C PHE A 15 0.46 28.65 -11.03
N ARG A 16 0.81 28.55 -12.31
CA ARG A 16 -0.04 28.95 -13.41
C ARG A 16 -0.58 27.69 -14.07
N PHE A 17 -1.89 27.58 -14.17
CA PHE A 17 -2.58 26.49 -14.86
C PHE A 17 -3.13 26.96 -16.20
N GLU A 18 -3.19 26.06 -17.17
CA GLU A 18 -3.98 26.24 -18.37
C GLU A 18 -5.48 26.18 -18.01
N THR A 19 -6.30 26.90 -18.75
CA THR A 19 -7.73 27.09 -18.40
C THR A 19 -8.50 25.76 -18.39
N ASP A 20 -8.21 24.85 -19.32
CA ASP A 20 -8.84 23.55 -19.42
C ASP A 20 -8.44 22.65 -18.25
N MET A 21 -7.17 22.65 -17.85
CA MET A 21 -6.69 21.94 -16.66
C MET A 21 -7.33 22.48 -15.38
N LEU A 22 -7.41 23.81 -15.24
CA LEU A 22 -8.03 24.41 -14.05
C LEU A 22 -9.50 24.02 -13.93
N ARG A 23 -10.25 24.03 -15.05
CA ARG A 23 -11.66 23.60 -15.07
C ARG A 23 -11.83 22.17 -14.60
N VAL A 24 -10.99 21.22 -15.06
CA VAL A 24 -11.04 19.84 -14.60
C VAL A 24 -10.77 19.73 -13.10
N LEU A 25 -9.82 20.51 -12.57
CA LEU A 25 -9.54 20.53 -11.13
C LEU A 25 -10.69 21.14 -10.32
N GLU A 26 -11.36 22.16 -10.84
CA GLU A 26 -12.52 22.79 -10.20
C GLU A 26 -13.71 21.83 -10.15
N GLU A 27 -14.05 21.18 -11.27
CA GLU A 27 -15.11 20.17 -11.37
C GLU A 27 -14.86 18.99 -10.41
N GLU A 28 -13.65 18.49 -10.36
CA GLU A 28 -13.31 17.37 -9.46
C GLU A 28 -13.31 17.78 -7.99
N ALA A 29 -12.80 18.96 -7.66
CA ALA A 29 -12.82 19.49 -6.30
C ALA A 29 -14.25 19.71 -5.80
N GLU A 30 -15.14 20.22 -6.64
CA GLU A 30 -16.57 20.38 -6.35
C GLU A 30 -17.21 19.00 -6.11
N HIS A 31 -16.96 18.03 -6.98
CA HIS A 31 -17.46 16.66 -6.84
C HIS A 31 -17.01 16.01 -5.52
N MET A 32 -15.78 16.26 -5.10
CA MET A 32 -15.22 15.76 -3.84
C MET A 32 -15.62 16.60 -2.61
N GLY A 33 -16.26 17.75 -2.77
CA GLY A 33 -16.62 18.66 -1.67
C GLY A 33 -15.40 19.31 -1.00
N ILE A 34 -14.31 19.54 -1.74
CA ILE A 34 -13.06 20.14 -1.22
C ILE A 34 -12.64 21.35 -2.05
N SER A 35 -11.68 22.14 -1.56
CA SER A 35 -11.12 23.24 -2.36
C SER A 35 -10.13 22.74 -3.41
N VAL A 36 -9.97 23.49 -4.51
CA VAL A 36 -8.95 23.22 -5.54
C VAL A 36 -7.55 23.12 -4.92
N ASN A 37 -7.21 23.97 -3.97
CA ASN A 37 -5.92 23.90 -3.26
C ASN A 37 -5.74 22.59 -2.50
N ALA A 38 -6.79 22.06 -1.87
CA ALA A 38 -6.75 20.77 -1.20
C ALA A 38 -6.54 19.63 -2.21
N LEU A 39 -7.26 19.66 -3.35
CA LEU A 39 -7.09 18.69 -4.42
C LEU A 39 -5.67 18.70 -5.00
N VAL A 40 -5.13 19.89 -5.31
CA VAL A 40 -3.74 20.04 -5.78
C VAL A 40 -2.76 19.47 -4.75
N GLY A 41 -2.99 19.73 -3.46
CA GLY A 41 -2.19 19.15 -2.37
C GLY A 41 -2.22 17.61 -2.37
N ILE A 42 -3.39 17.00 -2.59
CA ILE A 42 -3.54 15.54 -2.70
C ILE A 42 -2.75 15.00 -3.91
N VAL A 43 -2.90 15.63 -5.08
CA VAL A 43 -2.20 15.23 -6.32
C VAL A 43 -0.68 15.33 -6.17
N LEU A 44 -0.18 16.44 -5.62
CA LEU A 44 1.25 16.64 -5.39
C LEU A 44 1.81 15.64 -4.36
N ARG A 45 1.06 15.34 -3.31
CA ARG A 45 1.44 14.32 -2.33
C ARG A 45 1.53 12.94 -2.98
N ARG A 46 0.52 12.55 -3.77
CA ARG A 46 0.55 11.29 -4.52
C ARG A 46 1.77 11.22 -5.45
N TYR A 47 2.08 12.29 -6.15
CA TYR A 47 3.27 12.35 -6.99
C TYR A 47 4.55 12.15 -6.16
N ALA A 48 4.70 12.90 -5.06
CA ALA A 48 5.89 12.84 -4.22
C ALA A 48 6.10 11.49 -3.51
N GLU A 49 5.02 10.85 -3.07
CA GLU A 49 5.08 9.62 -2.29
C GLU A 49 5.04 8.35 -3.15
N PHE A 50 4.48 8.41 -4.37
CA PHE A 50 4.23 7.24 -5.19
C PHE A 50 4.60 7.41 -6.67
N THR A 51 3.93 8.32 -7.41
CA THR A 51 3.97 8.35 -8.87
C THR A 51 5.39 8.52 -9.42
N ARG A 52 6.22 9.33 -8.79
CA ARG A 52 7.62 9.54 -9.20
C ARG A 52 8.50 8.29 -9.13
N TYR A 53 8.04 7.25 -8.43
CA TYR A 53 8.76 5.98 -8.30
C TYR A 53 8.26 4.92 -9.29
N MET A 54 7.03 5.01 -9.80
CA MET A 54 6.41 3.99 -10.64
C MET A 54 7.28 3.57 -11.83
N SER A 55 7.79 4.55 -12.59
CA SER A 55 8.66 4.27 -13.73
C SER A 55 10.03 3.69 -13.36
N LYS A 56 10.46 3.90 -12.11
CA LYS A 56 11.75 3.43 -11.60
C LYS A 56 11.69 2.01 -11.04
N ILE A 57 10.51 1.55 -10.64
CA ILE A 57 10.24 0.20 -10.13
C ILE A 57 9.40 -0.63 -11.10
N ASP A 58 9.30 -0.17 -12.34
CA ASP A 58 8.65 -0.86 -13.47
C ASP A 58 7.21 -1.29 -13.18
N MET A 59 6.45 -0.42 -12.50
CA MET A 59 5.03 -0.67 -12.20
C MET A 59 4.14 -0.35 -13.38
N ILE A 60 3.13 -1.18 -13.59
CA ILE A 60 2.04 -0.94 -14.54
C ILE A 60 0.72 -0.75 -13.80
N VAL A 61 -0.23 -0.11 -14.46
CA VAL A 61 -1.62 0.00 -13.99
C VAL A 61 -2.43 -1.07 -14.72
N ILE A 62 -3.14 -1.90 -13.95
CA ILE A 62 -4.02 -2.94 -14.49
C ILE A 62 -5.41 -2.83 -13.86
N ASN A 63 -6.45 -3.14 -14.65
CA ASN A 63 -7.80 -3.23 -14.13
C ASN A 63 -7.92 -4.39 -13.14
N ARG A 64 -8.63 -4.17 -12.00
CA ARG A 64 -8.78 -5.17 -10.94
C ARG A 64 -9.46 -6.45 -11.41
N GLU A 65 -10.48 -6.34 -12.26
CA GLU A 65 -11.20 -7.51 -12.78
C GLU A 65 -10.30 -8.36 -13.68
N VAL A 66 -9.45 -7.71 -14.50
CA VAL A 66 -8.46 -8.42 -15.32
C VAL A 66 -7.47 -9.17 -14.42
N LEU A 67 -6.95 -8.52 -13.37
CA LEU A 67 -6.05 -9.17 -12.43
C LEU A 67 -6.73 -10.34 -11.71
N ALA A 68 -7.95 -10.16 -11.21
CA ALA A 68 -8.71 -11.23 -10.57
C ALA A 68 -8.91 -12.43 -11.50
N SER A 69 -9.34 -12.19 -12.76
CA SER A 69 -9.54 -13.23 -13.75
C SER A 69 -8.24 -13.97 -14.11
N LEU A 70 -7.11 -13.29 -14.12
CA LEU A 70 -5.81 -13.95 -14.31
C LEU A 70 -5.44 -14.86 -13.13
N LEU A 71 -5.70 -14.40 -11.90
CA LEU A 71 -5.44 -15.20 -10.70
C LEU A 71 -6.36 -16.43 -10.60
N GLU A 72 -7.57 -16.35 -11.13
CA GLU A 72 -8.51 -17.49 -11.16
C GLU A 72 -8.04 -18.66 -12.05
N GLN A 73 -7.11 -18.43 -12.97
CA GLN A 73 -6.55 -19.49 -13.83
C GLN A 73 -5.51 -20.36 -13.11
N LEU A 74 -5.09 -20.01 -11.91
CA LEU A 74 -4.05 -20.70 -11.16
C LEU A 74 -4.63 -21.39 -9.92
N GLY A 75 -4.01 -22.49 -9.50
CA GLY A 75 -4.36 -23.18 -8.26
C GLY A 75 -3.91 -22.39 -7.01
N GLU A 76 -4.63 -22.54 -5.91
CA GLU A 76 -4.36 -21.84 -4.65
C GLU A 76 -2.92 -22.04 -4.16
N GLU A 77 -2.40 -23.25 -4.26
CA GLU A 77 -1.03 -23.58 -3.83
C GLU A 77 0.03 -22.92 -4.73
N ASP A 78 -0.22 -22.85 -6.02
CA ASP A 78 0.67 -22.18 -6.98
C ASP A 78 0.68 -20.67 -6.74
N LEU A 79 -0.49 -20.09 -6.43
CA LEU A 79 -0.62 -18.68 -6.10
C LEU A 79 0.11 -18.34 -4.80
N TYR A 80 0.00 -19.16 -3.76
CA TYR A 80 0.73 -18.97 -2.53
C TYR A 80 2.24 -19.03 -2.75
N ARG A 81 2.73 -20.04 -3.47
CA ARG A 81 4.16 -20.17 -3.82
C ARG A 81 4.66 -19.01 -4.68
N MET A 82 3.87 -18.57 -5.64
CA MET A 82 4.18 -17.39 -6.45
C MET A 82 4.24 -16.14 -5.57
N GLY A 83 3.30 -15.98 -4.64
CA GLY A 83 3.30 -14.91 -3.65
C GLY A 83 4.58 -14.92 -2.82
N LEU A 84 4.99 -16.05 -2.25
CA LEU A 84 6.24 -16.18 -1.49
C LEU A 84 7.44 -15.71 -2.32
N LYS A 85 7.60 -16.24 -3.54
CA LYS A 85 8.71 -15.89 -4.42
C LYS A 85 8.77 -14.38 -4.72
N LEU A 86 7.62 -13.79 -5.07
CA LEU A 86 7.56 -12.36 -5.40
C LEU A 86 7.66 -11.47 -4.16
N GLY A 87 7.22 -11.94 -3.01
CA GLY A 87 7.43 -11.26 -1.72
C GLY A 87 8.91 -11.20 -1.33
N GLU A 88 9.66 -12.27 -1.58
CA GLU A 88 11.11 -12.30 -1.35
C GLU A 88 11.89 -11.34 -2.25
N THR A 89 11.45 -11.15 -3.49
CA THR A 89 12.18 -10.35 -4.50
C THR A 89 11.53 -8.98 -4.68
N VAL A 90 10.38 -8.92 -5.33
CA VAL A 90 9.76 -7.66 -5.77
C VAL A 90 9.38 -6.74 -4.60
N LEU A 91 8.78 -7.29 -3.53
CA LEU A 91 8.43 -6.50 -2.36
C LEU A 91 9.69 -5.95 -1.68
N SER A 92 10.66 -6.82 -1.42
CA SER A 92 11.89 -6.46 -0.73
C SER A 92 12.70 -5.41 -1.51
N ASP A 93 12.89 -5.64 -2.81
CA ASP A 93 13.61 -4.70 -3.69
C ASP A 93 12.90 -3.35 -3.77
N THR A 94 11.57 -3.36 -3.86
CA THR A 94 10.77 -2.14 -3.89
C THR A 94 10.89 -1.34 -2.59
N ILE A 95 10.82 -1.99 -1.43
CA ILE A 95 10.96 -1.32 -0.13
C ILE A 95 12.37 -0.76 0.03
N ILE A 96 13.41 -1.54 -0.27
CA ILE A 96 14.81 -1.10 -0.19
C ILE A 96 15.05 0.09 -1.14
N PHE A 97 14.52 0.03 -2.36
CA PHE A 97 14.62 1.14 -3.31
C PHE A 97 13.94 2.40 -2.76
N TRP A 98 12.73 2.26 -2.21
CA TRP A 98 11.90 3.38 -1.76
C TRP A 98 12.37 3.98 -0.44
N LYS A 99 12.66 3.12 0.56
CA LYS A 99 12.97 3.52 1.95
C LYS A 99 14.46 3.49 2.29
N LYS A 100 15.28 2.81 1.46
CA LYS A 100 16.70 2.53 1.70
C LYS A 100 16.99 1.62 2.90
N GLU A 101 15.95 1.06 3.50
CA GLU A 101 16.03 0.16 4.64
C GLU A 101 14.85 -0.82 4.65
N MET A 102 15.04 -1.97 5.28
CA MET A 102 14.00 -2.97 5.46
C MET A 102 13.65 -3.03 6.95
N THR A 103 12.72 -2.17 7.36
CA THR A 103 12.22 -2.09 8.74
C THR A 103 10.75 -2.46 8.80
N GLU A 104 10.24 -2.76 9.99
CA GLU A 104 8.80 -2.98 10.22
C GLU A 104 7.98 -1.82 9.69
N GLN A 105 8.35 -0.60 10.06
CA GLN A 105 7.67 0.61 9.59
C GLN A 105 7.69 0.71 8.06
N ALA A 106 8.80 0.39 7.40
CA ALA A 106 8.90 0.43 5.95
C ALA A 106 7.94 -0.58 5.28
N VAL A 107 7.80 -1.79 5.84
CA VAL A 107 6.86 -2.81 5.36
C VAL A 107 5.41 -2.36 5.57
N MET A 108 5.07 -1.84 6.76
CA MET A 108 3.71 -1.34 7.03
C MET A 108 3.35 -0.19 6.09
N GLU A 109 4.24 0.77 5.92
CA GLU A 109 4.03 1.87 4.97
C GLU A 109 3.92 1.39 3.52
N TYR A 110 4.63 0.34 3.14
CA TYR A 110 4.51 -0.27 1.83
C TYR A 110 3.12 -0.88 1.63
N ILE A 111 2.63 -1.65 2.58
CA ILE A 111 1.30 -2.25 2.52
C ILE A 111 0.23 -1.16 2.48
N GLU A 112 0.29 -0.19 3.40
CA GLU A 112 -0.69 0.90 3.49
C GLU A 112 -0.69 1.78 2.24
N LYS A 113 0.49 2.30 1.86
CA LYS A 113 0.60 3.34 0.84
C LYS A 113 0.69 2.76 -0.57
N ILE A 114 1.61 1.80 -0.80
CA ILE A 114 1.88 1.31 -2.15
C ILE A 114 0.79 0.32 -2.58
N ILE A 115 0.50 -0.69 -1.76
CA ILE A 115 -0.50 -1.70 -2.12
C ILE A 115 -1.93 -1.12 -2.02
N CYS A 116 -2.31 -0.57 -0.86
CA CYS A 116 -3.70 -0.21 -0.61
C CYS A 116 -4.05 1.19 -1.13
N ARG A 117 -3.41 2.25 -0.62
CA ARG A 117 -3.80 3.64 -0.89
C ARG A 117 -3.60 4.03 -2.35
N TYR A 118 -2.38 3.90 -2.89
CA TYR A 118 -2.03 4.36 -4.24
C TYR A 118 -2.19 3.27 -5.30
N GLY A 119 -1.97 2.00 -4.94
CA GLY A 119 -2.21 0.85 -5.80
C GLY A 119 -3.68 0.48 -5.91
N HIS A 120 -4.55 1.05 -5.06
CA HIS A 120 -6.01 0.80 -5.05
C HIS A 120 -6.40 -0.68 -4.96
N LEU A 121 -5.50 -1.53 -4.42
CA LEU A 121 -5.78 -2.96 -4.31
C LEU A 121 -6.87 -3.23 -3.27
N GLY A 122 -6.90 -2.44 -2.19
CA GLY A 122 -7.85 -2.60 -1.10
C GLY A 122 -7.74 -1.52 -0.03
N THR A 123 -8.22 -1.85 1.17
CA THR A 123 -8.08 -1.00 2.37
C THR A 123 -7.15 -1.66 3.37
N TYR A 124 -6.44 -0.83 4.11
CA TYR A 124 -5.52 -1.23 5.18
C TYR A 124 -6.02 -0.73 6.52
N ASP A 125 -6.07 -1.62 7.50
CA ASP A 125 -6.34 -1.29 8.89
C ASP A 125 -5.26 -1.91 9.77
N GLU A 126 -4.83 -1.18 10.80
CA GLU A 126 -3.96 -1.69 11.83
C GLU A 126 -4.56 -1.46 13.21
N LYS A 127 -4.32 -2.39 14.12
CA LYS A 127 -4.75 -2.31 15.51
C LYS A 127 -3.66 -2.82 16.44
N ARG A 128 -3.29 -2.00 17.41
CA ARG A 128 -2.44 -2.44 18.50
C ARG A 128 -3.19 -3.44 19.39
N MET A 129 -2.53 -4.54 19.69
CA MET A 129 -3.07 -5.61 20.51
C MET A 129 -2.72 -5.40 22.00
N PRO A 130 -3.55 -5.91 22.93
CA PRO A 130 -3.15 -6.01 24.34
C PRO A 130 -1.86 -6.82 24.43
N GLY A 131 -0.84 -6.27 25.11
CA GLY A 131 0.48 -6.92 25.20
C GLY A 131 1.51 -6.41 24.20
N GLY A 132 1.18 -5.37 23.38
CA GLY A 132 2.14 -4.65 22.54
C GLY A 132 2.32 -5.19 21.12
N GLY A 133 1.65 -6.28 20.75
CA GLY A 133 1.59 -6.75 19.37
C GLY A 133 0.72 -5.88 18.47
N MET A 134 0.72 -6.18 17.17
CA MET A 134 -0.08 -5.47 16.17
C MET A 134 -0.82 -6.46 15.28
N ALA A 135 -2.10 -6.20 15.02
CA ALA A 135 -2.87 -6.88 14.00
C ALA A 135 -3.02 -5.98 12.78
N ILE A 136 -2.78 -6.54 11.60
CA ILE A 136 -2.93 -5.88 10.30
C ILE A 136 -4.05 -6.58 9.54
N VAL A 137 -4.91 -5.83 8.90
CA VAL A 137 -5.96 -6.34 8.03
C VAL A 137 -5.91 -5.62 6.69
N VAL A 138 -5.78 -6.40 5.62
CA VAL A 138 -5.95 -5.92 4.24
C VAL A 138 -7.25 -6.49 3.69
N ARG A 139 -8.18 -5.63 3.29
CA ARG A 139 -9.44 -6.04 2.61
C ARG A 139 -9.34 -5.68 1.14
N HIS A 140 -9.71 -6.62 0.28
CA HIS A 140 -9.58 -6.48 -1.18
C HIS A 140 -10.77 -7.11 -1.92
N ARG A 141 -10.77 -6.98 -3.26
CA ARG A 141 -11.81 -7.54 -4.14
C ARG A 141 -11.21 -8.43 -5.22
N LEU A 142 -10.19 -9.22 -4.89
CA LEU A 142 -9.54 -10.15 -5.81
C LEU A 142 -10.01 -11.60 -5.66
N GLY A 143 -11.01 -11.83 -4.80
CA GLY A 143 -11.49 -13.18 -4.50
C GLY A 143 -10.49 -14.03 -3.71
N LYS A 144 -10.84 -15.29 -3.46
CA LYS A 144 -10.04 -16.25 -2.70
C LYS A 144 -8.63 -16.42 -3.24
N ASN A 145 -8.48 -16.51 -4.55
CA ASN A 145 -7.20 -16.66 -5.22
C ASN A 145 -6.29 -15.44 -5.01
N GLY A 146 -6.86 -14.23 -5.01
CA GLY A 146 -6.15 -13.02 -4.65
C GLY A 146 -5.66 -13.04 -3.20
N SER A 147 -6.49 -13.54 -2.27
CA SER A 147 -6.10 -13.71 -0.87
C SER A 147 -4.93 -14.69 -0.72
N ARG A 148 -4.95 -15.83 -1.42
CA ARG A 148 -3.86 -16.82 -1.38
C ARG A 148 -2.54 -16.25 -1.91
N PHE A 149 -2.60 -15.50 -3.00
CA PHE A 149 -1.41 -14.80 -3.52
C PHE A 149 -0.86 -13.77 -2.52
N LEU A 150 -1.72 -12.92 -2.00
CA LEU A 150 -1.32 -11.86 -1.05
C LEU A 150 -0.81 -12.42 0.27
N GLU A 151 -1.35 -13.53 0.75
CA GLU A 151 -0.86 -14.25 1.92
C GLU A 151 0.62 -14.62 1.73
N GLY A 152 0.96 -15.32 0.66
CA GLY A 152 2.35 -15.67 0.37
C GLY A 152 3.24 -14.43 0.21
N TYR A 153 2.75 -13.42 -0.50
CA TYR A 153 3.48 -12.17 -0.77
C TYR A 153 3.83 -11.40 0.51
N LEU A 154 2.87 -11.24 1.41
CA LEU A 154 3.08 -10.56 2.67
C LEU A 154 3.87 -11.43 3.68
N HIS A 155 3.64 -12.75 3.67
CA HIS A 155 4.37 -13.68 4.51
C HIS A 155 5.88 -13.59 4.27
N ALA A 156 6.31 -13.71 3.01
CA ALA A 156 7.72 -13.58 2.66
C ALA A 156 8.30 -12.22 3.01
N GLY A 157 7.58 -11.14 2.71
CA GLY A 157 8.01 -9.78 3.03
C GLY A 157 8.18 -9.55 4.54
N LEU A 158 7.23 -10.00 5.35
CA LEU A 158 7.30 -9.90 6.82
C LEU A 158 8.44 -10.76 7.38
N LYS A 159 8.64 -11.96 6.85
CA LYS A 159 9.73 -12.85 7.27
C LYS A 159 11.11 -12.24 7.01
N ILE A 160 11.32 -11.65 5.83
CA ILE A 160 12.58 -10.98 5.49
C ILE A 160 12.80 -9.73 6.34
N ALA A 161 11.77 -8.91 6.49
CA ALA A 161 11.89 -7.63 7.18
C ALA A 161 12.04 -7.77 8.70
N LEU A 162 11.34 -8.75 9.28
CA LEU A 162 11.15 -8.85 10.72
C LEU A 162 11.73 -10.14 11.31
N GLY A 163 12.10 -11.12 10.49
CA GLY A 163 12.49 -12.45 10.93
C GLY A 163 11.33 -13.23 11.54
N ILE A 164 10.09 -12.79 11.35
CA ILE A 164 8.90 -13.37 11.97
C ILE A 164 8.17 -14.26 10.94
N ASP A 165 7.86 -15.47 11.35
CA ASP A 165 6.98 -16.38 10.62
C ASP A 165 5.54 -16.08 11.04
N ALA A 166 4.93 -15.13 10.35
CA ALA A 166 3.63 -14.59 10.72
C ALA A 166 2.50 -15.55 10.33
N ALA A 167 1.54 -15.75 11.25
CA ALA A 167 0.32 -16.50 10.95
C ALA A 167 -0.72 -15.59 10.31
N PHE A 168 -1.44 -16.13 9.30
CA PHE A 168 -2.47 -15.42 8.56
C PHE A 168 -3.84 -16.06 8.75
N GLU A 169 -4.85 -15.24 8.97
CA GLU A 169 -6.25 -15.59 8.81
C GLU A 169 -6.71 -15.06 7.45
N VAL A 170 -7.13 -15.96 6.55
CA VAL A 170 -7.45 -15.64 5.16
C VAL A 170 -8.91 -15.92 4.88
N THR A 171 -9.59 -14.96 4.23
CA THR A 171 -10.95 -15.10 3.69
C THR A 171 -10.95 -14.80 2.20
N ASP A 172 -12.09 -14.91 1.52
CA ASP A 172 -12.19 -14.58 0.09
C ASP A 172 -11.92 -13.09 -0.23
N SER A 173 -11.95 -12.22 0.78
CA SER A 173 -11.84 -10.77 0.58
C SER A 173 -10.94 -10.07 1.58
N SER A 174 -10.25 -10.80 2.44
CA SER A 174 -9.36 -10.21 3.42
C SER A 174 -8.24 -11.14 3.87
N ILE A 175 -7.15 -10.52 4.29
CA ILE A 175 -6.03 -11.17 4.96
C ILE A 175 -5.80 -10.42 6.26
N LYS A 176 -5.75 -11.17 7.36
CA LYS A 176 -5.37 -10.66 8.67
C LYS A 176 -4.06 -11.33 9.08
N CYS A 177 -3.15 -10.54 9.61
CA CYS A 177 -1.87 -11.00 10.15
C CYS A 177 -1.68 -10.43 11.55
N GLU A 178 -1.25 -11.26 12.49
CA GLU A 178 -0.90 -10.83 13.84
C GLU A 178 0.61 -10.89 14.04
N LEU A 179 1.18 -9.74 14.41
CA LEU A 179 2.60 -9.58 14.71
C LEU A 179 2.78 -9.53 16.23
N PRO A 180 3.71 -10.31 16.79
CA PRO A 180 3.97 -10.30 18.22
C PRO A 180 4.56 -8.96 18.67
N ALA A 181 4.45 -8.68 19.98
CA ALA A 181 5.19 -7.59 20.60
C ALA A 181 6.70 -7.84 20.43
N ARG A 182 7.44 -6.82 20.06
CA ARG A 182 8.90 -6.88 20.14
C ARG A 182 9.33 -6.68 21.59
N SER A 183 10.13 -7.61 22.07
CA SER A 183 10.82 -7.52 23.35
C SER A 183 11.91 -6.44 23.32
#